data_037a3308052b9b1885ed2ea581bd7e7e
#
_entry.id   037a3308052b9b1885ed2ea581bd7e7e
#
_cell.length_a   1.000
_cell.length_b   1.000
_cell.length_c   1.000
_cell.angle_alpha   90.00
_cell.angle_beta   90.00
_cell.angle_gamma   90.00
#
_symmetry.space_group_name_H-M   'P 1'
#
loop_
_entity.id
_entity.type
_entity.pdbx_description
1 polymer ?
#
loop_
_entity_poly.entity_id
_entity_poly.type
_entity_poly.pdbx_seq_one_letter_code
_entity_poly.pdbx_strand_id
1 'polypeptide(L)'
;MTILFAADDKAVLLDSKKRRYLIDLTDDGEFHSHAGFVRHSDIIGQPEGCRVRSTKNGEYVVLRPTLEDFVIEMPRGAQVIYPKDLAPICMLADIGPGVRVFETGIGSGALSTMMLRYGAEIVGYEIREDFANRAKANVRGFLGKTALERYDVHIASSYDGIDSAHDPFDRVVLDLP
;
A
#
# COMPACT_ATOMS: atom_id res chain seq x y z
N MET A 1 9.17 -8.81 -21.17
CA MET A 1 8.27 -9.88 -20.69
C MET A 1 7.00 -9.21 -20.18
N THR A 2 5.83 -9.56 -20.69
CA THR A 2 4.55 -8.99 -20.20
C THR A 2 4.19 -9.69 -18.88
N ILE A 3 4.03 -8.92 -17.80
CA ILE A 3 3.61 -9.45 -16.51
C ILE A 3 2.10 -9.61 -16.53
N LEU A 4 1.63 -10.86 -16.36
CA LEU A 4 0.21 -11.18 -16.28
C LEU A 4 -0.31 -11.01 -14.86
N PHE A 5 -1.61 -10.73 -14.69
CA PHE A 5 -2.25 -10.75 -13.39
C PHE A 5 -2.31 -12.18 -12.82
N ALA A 6 -2.06 -12.31 -11.53
CA ALA A 6 -2.13 -13.57 -10.78
C ALA A 6 -3.10 -13.44 -9.60
N ALA A 7 -3.45 -14.56 -8.98
CA ALA A 7 -4.11 -14.54 -7.68
C ALA A 7 -3.23 -13.80 -6.66
N ASP A 8 -3.87 -13.13 -5.70
CA ASP A 8 -3.28 -12.22 -4.70
C ASP A 8 -2.72 -10.90 -5.25
N ASP A 9 -2.74 -10.67 -6.57
CA ASP A 9 -2.44 -9.35 -7.13
C ASP A 9 -3.57 -8.36 -6.81
N LYS A 10 -3.20 -7.08 -6.70
CA LYS A 10 -4.18 -5.98 -6.69
C LYS A 10 -4.43 -5.48 -8.11
N ALA A 11 -5.69 -5.19 -8.40
CA ALA A 11 -6.08 -4.61 -9.69
C ALA A 11 -7.00 -3.40 -9.48
N VAL A 12 -6.90 -2.44 -10.38
CA VAL A 12 -7.85 -1.32 -10.49
C VAL A 12 -8.72 -1.55 -11.72
N LEU A 13 -10.01 -1.63 -11.52
CA LEU A 13 -10.99 -1.63 -12.60
C LEU A 13 -11.43 -0.19 -12.86
N LEU A 14 -11.17 0.28 -14.08
CA LEU A 14 -11.55 1.61 -14.55
C LEU A 14 -12.76 1.51 -15.46
N ASP A 15 -13.90 2.09 -15.06
CA ASP A 15 -15.10 2.09 -15.88
C ASP A 15 -15.14 3.23 -16.91
N SER A 16 -16.14 3.21 -17.78
CA SER A 16 -16.36 4.25 -18.83
C SER A 16 -16.61 5.66 -18.28
N LYS A 17 -16.99 5.77 -17.00
CA LYS A 17 -17.17 7.04 -16.28
C LYS A 17 -15.92 7.47 -15.52
N LYS A 18 -14.78 6.80 -15.74
CA LYS A 18 -13.50 7.02 -15.08
C LYS A 18 -13.52 6.76 -13.55
N ARG A 19 -14.48 5.99 -13.06
CA ARG A 19 -14.47 5.53 -11.66
C ARG A 19 -13.47 4.39 -11.54
N ARG A 20 -12.73 4.41 -10.44
CA ARG A 20 -11.68 3.44 -10.11
C ARG A 20 -12.15 2.56 -8.96
N TYR A 21 -11.90 1.28 -9.07
CA TYR A 21 -12.26 0.30 -8.05
C TYR A 21 -11.04 -0.58 -7.78
N LEU A 22 -10.45 -0.43 -6.61
CA LEU A 22 -9.33 -1.29 -6.17
C LEU A 22 -9.89 -2.60 -5.64
N ILE A 23 -9.38 -3.70 -6.16
CA ILE A 23 -9.76 -5.06 -5.74
C ILE A 23 -8.52 -5.92 -5.48
N ASP A 24 -8.67 -6.92 -4.62
CA ASP A 24 -7.72 -8.01 -4.47
C ASP A 24 -8.21 -9.20 -5.31
N LEU A 25 -7.37 -9.69 -6.20
CA LEU A 25 -7.73 -10.83 -7.06
C LEU A 25 -7.61 -12.14 -6.27
N THR A 26 -8.66 -12.95 -6.31
CA THR A 26 -8.71 -14.30 -5.73
C THR A 26 -9.24 -15.27 -6.76
N ASP A 27 -8.87 -16.55 -6.69
CA ASP A 27 -9.23 -17.56 -7.72
C ASP A 27 -10.75 -17.64 -7.99
N ASP A 28 -11.56 -17.62 -6.93
CA ASP A 28 -13.02 -17.71 -7.02
C ASP A 28 -13.73 -16.37 -6.75
N GLY A 29 -13.00 -15.24 -6.82
CA GLY A 29 -13.51 -13.92 -6.49
C GLY A 29 -14.39 -13.31 -7.57
N GLU A 30 -15.23 -12.35 -7.14
CA GLU A 30 -16.06 -11.54 -8.03
C GLU A 30 -16.05 -10.07 -7.59
N PHE A 31 -15.88 -9.16 -8.54
CA PHE A 31 -16.10 -7.73 -8.33
C PHE A 31 -17.54 -7.37 -8.67
N HIS A 32 -18.29 -6.89 -7.69
CA HIS A 32 -19.69 -6.50 -7.83
C HIS A 32 -19.85 -4.99 -8.00
N SER A 33 -20.69 -4.59 -8.94
CA SER A 33 -21.08 -3.19 -9.18
C SER A 33 -22.56 -3.10 -9.56
N HIS A 34 -23.08 -1.87 -9.72
CA HIS A 34 -24.42 -1.65 -10.26
C HIS A 34 -24.60 -2.21 -11.68
N ALA A 35 -23.50 -2.40 -12.42
CA ALA A 35 -23.48 -2.99 -13.75
C ALA A 35 -23.31 -4.53 -13.74
N GLY A 36 -23.63 -5.20 -12.63
CA GLY A 36 -23.41 -6.63 -12.46
C GLY A 36 -22.04 -6.94 -11.87
N PHE A 37 -21.51 -8.13 -12.16
CA PHE A 37 -20.22 -8.56 -11.63
C PHE A 37 -19.23 -8.97 -12.73
N VAL A 38 -17.95 -8.89 -12.40
CA VAL A 38 -16.80 -9.41 -13.18
C VAL A 38 -16.14 -10.48 -12.33
N ARG A 39 -15.90 -11.67 -12.88
CA ARG A 39 -15.14 -12.71 -12.19
C ARG A 39 -13.66 -12.39 -12.20
N HIS A 40 -12.97 -12.65 -11.10
CA HIS A 40 -11.52 -12.48 -11.04
C HIS A 40 -10.78 -13.42 -12.01
N SER A 41 -11.37 -14.59 -12.31
CA SER A 41 -10.86 -15.50 -13.34
C SER A 41 -10.85 -14.92 -14.76
N ASP A 42 -11.65 -13.88 -15.05
CA ASP A 42 -11.62 -13.17 -16.32
C ASP A 42 -10.43 -12.20 -16.44
N ILE A 43 -9.78 -11.90 -15.29
CA ILE A 43 -8.64 -10.99 -15.16
C ILE A 43 -7.33 -11.77 -14.96
N ILE A 44 -7.36 -12.80 -14.13
CA ILE A 44 -6.18 -13.64 -13.84
C ILE A 44 -5.69 -14.27 -15.16
N GLY A 45 -4.37 -14.18 -15.40
CA GLY A 45 -3.76 -14.62 -16.64
C GLY A 45 -3.80 -13.60 -17.80
N GLN A 46 -4.46 -12.44 -17.60
CA GLN A 46 -4.47 -11.36 -18.60
C GLN A 46 -3.38 -10.32 -18.33
N PRO A 47 -2.93 -9.59 -19.35
CA PRO A 47 -1.98 -8.49 -19.19
C PRO A 47 -2.68 -7.23 -18.68
N GLU A 48 -1.90 -6.33 -18.09
CA GLU A 48 -2.36 -4.98 -17.77
C GLU A 48 -2.89 -4.26 -19.03
N GLY A 49 -3.96 -3.50 -18.87
CA GLY A 49 -4.68 -2.82 -19.97
C GLY A 49 -5.72 -3.71 -20.63
N CYS A 50 -5.89 -4.95 -20.20
CA CYS A 50 -6.96 -5.82 -20.71
C CYS A 50 -8.35 -5.22 -20.43
N ARG A 51 -9.33 -5.63 -21.22
CA ARG A 51 -10.73 -5.20 -21.06
C ARG A 51 -11.58 -6.39 -20.65
N VAL A 52 -12.39 -6.18 -19.63
CA VAL A 52 -13.34 -7.18 -19.14
C VAL A 52 -14.75 -6.60 -19.13
N ARG A 53 -15.74 -7.46 -19.20
CA ARG A 53 -17.16 -7.09 -19.17
C ARG A 53 -17.87 -7.75 -18.00
N SER A 54 -18.70 -6.96 -17.34
CA SER A 54 -19.58 -7.51 -16.32
C SER A 54 -20.80 -8.20 -16.93
N THR A 55 -21.52 -8.94 -16.11
CA THR A 55 -22.73 -9.69 -16.50
C THR A 55 -23.86 -8.83 -17.06
N LYS A 56 -23.84 -7.51 -16.84
CA LYS A 56 -24.79 -6.54 -17.41
C LYS A 56 -24.11 -5.59 -18.41
N ASN A 57 -23.07 -6.09 -19.11
CA ASN A 57 -22.34 -5.37 -20.15
C ASN A 57 -21.62 -4.08 -19.71
N GLY A 58 -21.31 -3.92 -18.43
CA GLY A 58 -20.39 -2.87 -17.96
C GLY A 58 -18.97 -3.19 -18.43
N GLU A 59 -18.31 -2.22 -19.09
CA GLU A 59 -16.94 -2.38 -19.56
C GLU A 59 -15.94 -1.77 -18.58
N TYR A 60 -14.84 -2.48 -18.35
CA TYR A 60 -13.75 -2.05 -17.48
C TYR A 60 -12.41 -2.29 -18.16
N VAL A 61 -11.50 -1.31 -18.00
CA VAL A 61 -10.07 -1.51 -18.28
C VAL A 61 -9.40 -1.91 -16.97
N VAL A 62 -8.57 -2.94 -17.01
CA VAL A 62 -7.89 -3.46 -15.81
C VAL A 62 -6.46 -2.97 -15.79
N LEU A 63 -6.08 -2.27 -14.73
CA LEU A 63 -4.76 -1.67 -14.54
C LEU A 63 -4.13 -2.16 -13.23
N ARG A 64 -2.80 -2.14 -13.14
CA ARG A 64 -2.13 -2.28 -11.85
C ARG A 64 -2.30 -0.98 -11.05
N PRO A 65 -2.56 -1.06 -9.73
CA PRO A 65 -2.72 0.15 -8.92
C PRO A 65 -1.43 0.94 -8.82
N THR A 66 -1.54 2.25 -8.95
CA THR A 66 -0.48 3.15 -8.52
C THR A 66 -0.43 3.21 -6.99
N LEU A 67 0.65 3.76 -6.42
CA LEU A 67 0.68 4.01 -4.97
C LEU A 67 -0.42 4.98 -4.54
N GLU A 68 -0.76 5.96 -5.38
CA GLU A 68 -1.87 6.88 -5.14
C GLU A 68 -3.20 6.12 -5.00
N ASP A 69 -3.52 5.24 -5.97
CA ASP A 69 -4.73 4.43 -5.93
C ASP A 69 -4.80 3.62 -4.63
N PHE A 70 -3.67 3.02 -4.26
CA PHE A 70 -3.59 2.19 -3.06
C PHE A 70 -3.80 3.01 -1.79
N VAL A 71 -3.10 4.13 -1.62
CA VAL A 71 -3.19 4.96 -0.40
C VAL A 71 -4.60 5.53 -0.19
N ILE A 72 -5.30 5.87 -1.28
CA ILE A 72 -6.67 6.38 -1.19
C ILE A 72 -7.65 5.30 -0.73
N GLU A 73 -7.50 4.07 -1.22
CA GLU A 73 -8.45 2.97 -1.04
C GLU A 73 -8.02 1.93 0.00
N MET A 74 -6.78 1.99 0.51
CA MET A 74 -6.27 0.97 1.44
C MET A 74 -7.08 0.90 2.74
N PRO A 75 -7.18 -0.28 3.37
CA PRO A 75 -7.78 -0.41 4.69
C PRO A 75 -7.09 0.48 5.72
N ARG A 76 -7.85 1.32 6.41
CA ARG A 76 -7.32 2.28 7.37
C ARG A 76 -8.21 2.37 8.62
N GLY A 77 -7.60 2.64 9.76
CA GLY A 77 -8.28 2.94 11.03
C GLY A 77 -7.88 4.32 11.56
N ALA A 78 -6.81 4.91 10.99
CA ALA A 78 -6.31 6.24 11.29
C ALA A 78 -6.45 7.17 10.08
N GLN A 79 -6.31 8.47 10.32
CA GLN A 79 -6.10 9.45 9.26
C GLN A 79 -4.86 9.05 8.45
N VAL A 80 -4.95 9.12 7.11
CA VAL A 80 -3.78 8.87 6.27
C VAL A 80 -3.19 10.18 5.77
N ILE A 81 -1.87 10.21 5.62
CA ILE A 81 -1.19 11.26 4.87
C ILE A 81 -1.57 11.10 3.40
N TYR A 82 -2.15 12.14 2.80
CA TYR A 82 -2.59 12.08 1.42
C TYR A 82 -1.41 12.01 0.43
N PRO A 83 -1.62 11.41 -0.76
CA PRO A 83 -0.56 11.29 -1.77
C PRO A 83 0.17 12.60 -2.11
N LYS A 84 -0.55 13.72 -2.13
CA LYS A 84 0.03 15.06 -2.37
C LYS A 84 1.07 15.48 -1.33
N ASP A 85 0.98 14.92 -0.10
CA ASP A 85 1.87 15.26 1.01
C ASP A 85 2.98 14.20 1.17
N LEU A 86 2.71 12.93 0.82
CA LEU A 86 3.68 11.84 0.90
C LEU A 86 4.95 12.11 0.07
N ALA A 87 4.78 12.58 -1.17
CA ALA A 87 5.91 12.82 -2.07
C ALA A 87 6.81 13.97 -1.59
N PRO A 88 6.27 15.15 -1.19
CA PRO A 88 7.09 16.22 -0.58
C PRO A 88 7.81 15.79 0.69
N ILE A 89 7.17 15.01 1.58
CA ILE A 89 7.81 14.50 2.80
C ILE A 89 9.05 13.67 2.44
N CYS A 90 8.91 12.71 1.53
CA CYS A 90 10.03 11.87 1.12
C CYS A 90 11.13 12.66 0.43
N MET A 91 10.79 13.66 -0.39
CA MET A 91 11.76 14.50 -1.06
C MET A 91 12.51 15.40 -0.07
N LEU A 92 11.81 16.05 0.86
CA LEU A 92 12.42 16.93 1.86
C LEU A 92 13.31 16.18 2.85
N ALA A 93 12.93 14.95 3.18
CA ALA A 93 13.70 14.07 4.04
C ALA A 93 14.80 13.30 3.27
N ASP A 94 14.93 13.51 1.96
CA ASP A 94 15.93 12.84 1.11
C ASP A 94 15.89 11.31 1.27
N ILE A 95 14.66 10.74 1.19
CA ILE A 95 14.44 9.30 1.32
C ILE A 95 14.84 8.59 0.04
N GLY A 96 15.72 7.61 0.15
CA GLY A 96 16.22 6.82 -0.97
C GLY A 96 16.71 5.44 -0.57
N PRO A 97 17.31 4.69 -1.51
CA PRO A 97 17.79 3.35 -1.24
C PRO A 97 18.84 3.31 -0.13
N GLY A 98 18.63 2.44 0.87
CA GLY A 98 19.56 2.25 2.00
C GLY A 98 19.49 3.33 3.08
N VAL A 99 18.64 4.35 2.93
CA VAL A 99 18.40 5.34 3.99
C VAL A 99 17.66 4.66 5.15
N ARG A 100 18.23 4.74 6.34
CA ARG A 100 17.65 4.17 7.54
C ARG A 100 16.81 5.21 8.29
N VAL A 101 15.52 4.93 8.43
CA VAL A 101 14.52 5.87 8.95
C VAL A 101 13.97 5.37 10.28
N PHE A 102 13.93 6.24 11.28
CA PHE A 102 13.05 6.05 12.43
C PHE A 102 11.71 6.74 12.17
N GLU A 103 10.63 5.96 12.19
CA GLU A 103 9.26 6.46 12.01
C GLU A 103 8.46 6.24 13.30
N THR A 104 7.76 7.26 13.79
CA THR A 104 6.83 7.10 14.91
C THR A 104 5.47 7.71 14.58
N GLY A 105 4.40 7.01 14.99
CA GLY A 105 3.05 7.30 14.53
C GLY A 105 2.74 6.66 13.18
N ILE A 106 3.05 5.38 13.02
CA ILE A 106 2.92 4.63 11.76
C ILE A 106 1.49 4.69 11.18
N GLY A 107 0.49 4.62 12.04
CA GLY A 107 -0.92 4.64 11.67
C GLY A 107 -1.29 3.51 10.70
N SER A 108 -1.78 3.89 9.50
CA SER A 108 -2.15 2.91 8.46
C SER A 108 -0.98 2.46 7.58
N GLY A 109 0.22 3.01 7.78
CA GLY A 109 1.42 2.65 7.02
C GLY A 109 1.51 3.27 5.61
N ALA A 110 0.81 4.37 5.35
CA ALA A 110 0.87 5.05 4.05
C ALA A 110 2.27 5.61 3.77
N LEU A 111 2.83 6.33 4.74
CA LEU A 111 4.18 6.91 4.62
C LEU A 111 5.24 5.81 4.63
N SER A 112 5.13 4.82 5.52
CA SER A 112 5.99 3.64 5.51
C SER A 112 6.03 2.97 4.14
N THR A 113 4.85 2.77 3.51
CA THR A 113 4.76 2.15 2.17
C THR A 113 5.50 2.98 1.11
N MET A 114 5.38 4.31 1.17
CA MET A 114 6.10 5.22 0.25
C MET A 114 7.60 5.14 0.46
N MET A 115 8.08 5.24 1.70
CA MET A 115 9.52 5.20 2.03
C MET A 115 10.14 3.85 1.66
N LEU A 116 9.47 2.72 1.97
CA LEU A 116 9.90 1.39 1.59
C LEU A 116 9.95 1.20 0.07
N ARG A 117 9.01 1.78 -0.68
CA ARG A 117 9.01 1.76 -2.14
C ARG A 117 10.21 2.50 -2.72
N TYR A 118 10.69 3.56 -2.04
CA TYR A 118 11.91 4.26 -2.41
C TYR A 118 13.20 3.55 -1.98
N GLY A 119 13.08 2.43 -1.28
CA GLY A 119 14.22 1.59 -0.91
C GLY A 119 14.79 1.88 0.48
N ALA A 120 14.11 2.66 1.30
CA ALA A 120 14.49 2.88 2.70
C ALA A 120 14.35 1.63 3.55
N GLU A 121 15.05 1.63 4.70
CA GLU A 121 14.89 0.71 5.82
C GLU A 121 14.19 1.45 6.95
N ILE A 122 13.17 0.88 7.55
CA ILE A 122 12.35 1.56 8.56
C ILE A 122 12.35 0.79 9.85
N VAL A 123 12.69 1.48 10.94
CA VAL A 123 12.34 1.09 12.30
C VAL A 123 11.18 1.98 12.73
N GLY A 124 10.02 1.38 12.92
CA GLY A 124 8.79 2.10 13.18
C GLY A 124 8.20 1.80 14.57
N TYR A 125 7.76 2.85 15.27
CA TYR A 125 7.09 2.74 16.56
C TYR A 125 5.63 3.15 16.43
N GLU A 126 4.74 2.28 16.94
CA GLU A 126 3.29 2.51 16.99
C GLU A 126 2.77 1.98 18.35
N ILE A 127 2.01 2.79 19.05
CA ILE A 127 1.46 2.39 20.38
C ILE A 127 0.26 1.45 20.25
N ARG A 128 -0.43 1.47 19.12
CA ARG A 128 -1.62 0.67 18.87
C ARG A 128 -1.27 -0.56 18.03
N GLU A 129 -1.42 -1.72 18.66
CA GLU A 129 -1.16 -3.01 18.01
C GLU A 129 -2.01 -3.23 16.76
N ASP A 130 -3.30 -2.84 16.78
CA ASP A 130 -4.19 -2.98 15.63
C ASP A 130 -3.74 -2.12 14.43
N PHE A 131 -3.13 -0.95 14.68
CA PHE A 131 -2.55 -0.10 13.64
C PHE A 131 -1.23 -0.67 13.13
N ALA A 132 -0.34 -1.10 14.01
CA ALA A 132 0.92 -1.74 13.62
C ALA A 132 0.68 -2.97 12.73
N ASN A 133 -0.27 -3.83 13.11
CA ASN A 133 -0.64 -5.01 12.32
C ASN A 133 -1.25 -4.63 10.96
N ARG A 134 -2.09 -3.59 10.92
CA ARG A 134 -2.67 -3.06 9.69
C ARG A 134 -1.63 -2.48 8.75
N ALA A 135 -0.68 -1.71 9.29
CA ALA A 135 0.42 -1.15 8.51
C ALA A 135 1.27 -2.26 7.85
N LYS A 136 1.64 -3.29 8.61
CA LYS A 136 2.34 -4.48 8.07
C LYS A 136 1.53 -5.18 6.98
N ALA A 137 0.22 -5.34 7.18
CA ALA A 137 -0.67 -5.94 6.17
C ALA A 137 -0.76 -5.08 4.90
N ASN A 138 -0.87 -3.76 5.03
CA ASN A 138 -0.91 -2.82 3.92
C ASN A 138 0.40 -2.81 3.12
N VAL A 139 1.54 -2.73 3.81
CA VAL A 139 2.87 -2.82 3.17
C VAL A 139 3.01 -4.14 2.41
N ARG A 140 2.70 -5.27 3.05
CA ARG A 140 2.73 -6.58 2.42
C ARG A 140 1.81 -6.66 1.20
N GLY A 141 0.59 -6.14 1.33
CA GLY A 141 -0.43 -6.22 0.28
C GLY A 141 -0.10 -5.38 -0.97
N PHE A 142 0.73 -4.34 -0.84
CA PHE A 142 1.09 -3.47 -1.96
C PHE A 142 2.51 -3.72 -2.50
N LEU A 143 3.50 -3.88 -1.60
CA LEU A 143 4.90 -4.04 -1.98
C LEU A 143 5.38 -5.49 -2.00
N GLY A 144 4.55 -6.42 -1.52
CA GLY A 144 4.90 -7.83 -1.39
C GLY A 144 5.60 -8.15 -0.07
N LYS A 145 5.82 -9.46 0.17
CA LYS A 145 6.35 -9.97 1.44
C LYS A 145 7.80 -9.52 1.71
N THR A 146 8.61 -9.40 0.67
CA THR A 146 10.03 -9.00 0.79
C THR A 146 10.22 -7.59 1.32
N ALA A 147 9.22 -6.70 1.16
CA ALA A 147 9.29 -5.36 1.72
C ALA A 147 9.31 -5.37 3.27
N LEU A 148 8.73 -6.40 3.89
CA LEU A 148 8.74 -6.55 5.35
C LEU A 148 10.12 -6.84 5.94
N GLU A 149 11.08 -7.28 5.14
CA GLU A 149 12.48 -7.50 5.56
C GLU A 149 13.18 -6.17 5.89
N ARG A 150 12.66 -5.06 5.40
CA ARG A 150 13.13 -3.70 5.64
C ARG A 150 12.17 -2.86 6.47
N TYR A 151 11.21 -3.51 7.17
CA TYR A 151 10.16 -2.87 7.94
C TYR A 151 10.06 -3.49 9.33
N ASP A 152 10.87 -2.99 10.26
CA ASP A 152 10.90 -3.44 11.65
C ASP A 152 9.96 -2.56 12.48
N VAL A 153 8.81 -3.12 12.90
CA VAL A 153 7.74 -2.40 13.59
C VAL A 153 7.59 -2.89 15.02
N HIS A 154 7.71 -1.97 15.95
CA HIS A 154 7.60 -2.17 17.38
C HIS A 154 6.33 -1.55 17.95
N ILE A 155 5.65 -2.28 18.85
CA ILE A 155 4.52 -1.75 19.62
C ILE A 155 5.11 -1.05 20.83
N ALA A 156 5.43 0.23 20.68
CA ALA A 156 6.12 1.03 21.68
C ALA A 156 5.80 2.53 21.52
N SER A 157 6.01 3.26 22.60
CA SER A 157 5.95 4.73 22.62
C SER A 157 7.34 5.30 22.43
N SER A 158 7.49 6.20 21.45
CA SER A 158 8.75 6.93 21.26
C SER A 158 9.06 7.94 22.38
N TYR A 159 8.05 8.28 23.20
CA TYR A 159 8.25 9.11 24.40
C TYR A 159 8.97 8.38 25.51
N ASP A 160 8.94 7.04 25.52
CA ASP A 160 9.65 6.20 26.49
C ASP A 160 11.11 5.98 26.11
N GLY A 161 11.53 6.51 24.95
CA GLY A 161 12.86 6.38 24.37
C GLY A 161 12.88 5.44 23.19
N ILE A 162 14.01 5.45 22.47
CA ILE A 162 14.28 4.55 21.36
C ILE A 162 15.33 3.55 21.82
N ASP A 163 15.15 2.27 21.52
CA ASP A 163 16.15 1.25 21.83
C ASP A 163 17.45 1.54 21.07
N SER A 164 18.55 1.73 21.82
CA SER A 164 19.87 2.02 21.27
C SER A 164 20.42 0.91 20.36
N ALA A 165 19.85 -0.30 20.41
CA ALA A 165 20.19 -1.36 19.46
C ALA A 165 19.80 -1.01 18.02
N HIS A 166 18.92 -0.03 17.82
CA HIS A 166 18.50 0.43 16.48
C HIS A 166 19.35 1.57 15.89
N ASP A 167 20.22 2.21 16.70
CA ASP A 167 21.08 3.31 16.23
C ASP A 167 22.17 2.83 15.24
N PRO A 168 22.64 3.72 14.36
CA PRO A 168 22.18 5.08 14.06
C PRO A 168 21.05 5.11 13.01
N PHE A 169 20.31 6.22 12.95
CA PHE A 169 19.36 6.55 11.90
C PHE A 169 19.87 7.70 11.04
N ASP A 170 19.57 7.68 9.75
CA ASP A 170 19.87 8.79 8.84
C ASP A 170 18.76 9.86 8.91
N ARG A 171 17.53 9.44 9.13
CA ARG A 171 16.35 10.30 9.16
C ARG A 171 15.39 9.89 10.28
N VAL A 172 14.65 10.89 10.76
CA VAL A 172 13.58 10.71 11.74
C VAL A 172 12.32 11.36 11.19
N VAL A 173 11.22 10.62 11.22
CA VAL A 173 9.90 11.10 10.83
C VAL A 173 8.93 10.94 11.99
N LEU A 174 8.31 12.05 12.39
CA LEU A 174 7.37 12.12 13.50
C LEU A 174 6.01 12.52 12.94
N ASP A 175 5.05 11.60 12.96
CA ASP A 175 3.63 11.84 12.61
C ASP A 175 2.76 11.55 13.83
N LEU A 176 2.91 12.41 14.82
CA LEU A 176 2.23 12.30 16.12
C LEU A 176 1.27 13.48 16.29
N PRO A 177 0.17 13.29 17.05
CA PRO A 177 -0.78 14.37 17.38
C PRO A 177 -0.17 15.43 18.29
#